data_27a9a219effec7e1ee92dc31e1566fbc
#
_entry.id   27a9a219effec7e1ee92dc31e1566fbc
#
_cell.length_a   1.000
_cell.length_b   1.000
_cell.length_c   1.000
_cell.angle_alpha   90.00
_cell.angle_beta   90.00
_cell.angle_gamma   90.00
#
_symmetry.space_group_name_H-M   'P 1'
#
loop_
_entity.id
_entity.type
_entity.pdbx_description
1 polymer ?
#
loop_
_entity_poly.entity_id
_entity_poly.type
_entity_poly.pdbx_seq_one_letter_code
_entity_poly.pdbx_strand_id
1 'polypeptide(L)'
;MRFMLKAILDTEKANAAATAGTLGKTIHAIVSELKPETAYFTDDHGKRTAYIFFEMRDASQIPAVAEPWFLAFNAHVEFHPVMNAKDLAKAGSGIEHAARKYSLVA
;
A
#
# COMPACT_ATOMS: atom_id res chain seq x y z
N MET A 1 -11.29 7.43 -2.41
CA MET A 1 -11.00 6.67 -1.17
C MET A 1 -9.51 6.49 -1.04
N ARG A 2 -8.98 6.74 0.14
CA ARG A 2 -7.54 6.60 0.41
C ARG A 2 -7.16 5.15 0.58
N PHE A 3 -6.09 4.75 -0.08
CA PHE A 3 -5.52 3.40 0.02
C PHE A 3 -4.06 3.46 0.44
N MET A 4 -3.63 2.40 1.10
CA MET A 4 -2.21 2.12 1.30
C MET A 4 -1.85 0.95 0.40
N LEU A 5 -0.87 1.15 -0.45
CA LEU A 5 -0.24 0.07 -1.20
C LEU A 5 1.02 -0.33 -0.45
N LYS A 6 1.17 -1.62 -0.21
CA LYS A 6 2.39 -2.18 0.35
C LYS A 6 3.02 -3.07 -0.72
N ALA A 7 4.21 -2.69 -1.17
CA ALA A 7 4.94 -3.45 -2.18
C ALA A 7 6.23 -3.98 -1.57
N ILE A 8 6.31 -5.31 -1.44
CA ILE A 8 7.49 -6.00 -0.93
C ILE A 8 8.25 -6.52 -2.14
N LEU A 9 9.46 -6.00 -2.37
CA LEU A 9 10.25 -6.35 -3.54
C LEU A 9 10.92 -7.69 -3.35
N ASP A 10 10.95 -8.50 -4.42
CA ASP A 10 11.73 -9.72 -4.45
C ASP A 10 13.22 -9.38 -4.33
N THR A 11 13.91 -10.02 -3.41
CA THR A 11 15.29 -9.70 -3.09
C THR A 11 16.22 -9.85 -4.30
N GLU A 12 16.10 -10.93 -5.04
CA GLU A 12 16.96 -11.18 -6.21
C GLU A 12 16.73 -10.15 -7.32
N LYS A 13 15.47 -9.86 -7.62
CA LYS A 13 15.12 -8.86 -8.63
C LYS A 13 15.60 -7.46 -8.23
N ALA A 14 15.40 -7.09 -6.98
CA ALA A 14 15.84 -5.78 -6.51
C ALA A 14 17.36 -5.68 -6.46
N ASN A 15 18.05 -6.76 -6.06
CA ASN A 15 19.52 -6.79 -6.08
C ASN A 15 20.06 -6.63 -7.52
N ALA A 16 19.46 -7.30 -8.48
CA ALA A 16 19.84 -7.16 -9.87
C ALA A 16 19.68 -5.73 -10.38
N ALA A 17 18.56 -5.09 -10.03
CA ALA A 17 18.31 -3.71 -10.39
C ALA A 17 19.29 -2.74 -9.70
N ALA A 18 19.62 -2.99 -8.44
CA ALA A 18 20.61 -2.19 -7.71
C ALA A 18 21.97 -2.30 -8.36
N THR A 19 22.40 -3.51 -8.71
CA THR A 19 23.69 -3.75 -9.38
C THR A 19 23.72 -3.06 -10.74
N ALA A 20 22.62 -3.09 -11.48
CA ALA A 20 22.52 -2.44 -12.79
C ALA A 20 22.37 -0.91 -12.69
N GLY A 21 22.18 -0.37 -11.50
CA GLY A 21 21.99 1.07 -11.28
C GLY A 21 20.59 1.56 -11.66
N THR A 22 19.61 0.67 -11.74
CA THR A 22 18.25 1.03 -12.17
C THR A 22 17.20 0.99 -11.04
N LEU A 23 17.56 0.50 -9.87
CA LEU A 23 16.59 0.31 -8.76
C LEU A 23 15.86 1.63 -8.42
N GLY A 24 16.61 2.66 -8.08
CA GLY A 24 16.04 3.95 -7.68
C GLY A 24 15.26 4.62 -8.79
N LYS A 25 15.77 4.56 -10.02
CA LYS A 25 15.11 5.15 -11.20
C LYS A 25 13.75 4.51 -11.47
N THR A 26 13.68 3.19 -11.36
CA THR A 26 12.47 2.45 -11.63
C THR A 26 11.43 2.71 -10.54
N ILE A 27 11.84 2.68 -9.27
CA ILE A 27 10.93 3.03 -8.16
C ILE A 27 10.41 4.44 -8.32
N HIS A 28 11.30 5.39 -8.64
CA HIS A 28 10.90 6.79 -8.82
C HIS A 28 9.87 6.94 -9.96
N ALA A 29 10.09 6.25 -11.07
CA ALA A 29 9.17 6.30 -12.20
C ALA A 29 7.79 5.77 -11.83
N ILE A 30 7.73 4.63 -11.14
CA ILE A 30 6.45 4.03 -10.71
C ILE A 30 5.71 4.97 -9.75
N VAL A 31 6.41 5.47 -8.74
CA VAL A 31 5.81 6.33 -7.72
C VAL A 31 5.35 7.66 -8.31
N SER A 32 6.15 8.26 -9.20
CA SER A 32 5.80 9.54 -9.83
C SER A 32 4.53 9.44 -10.67
N GLU A 33 4.34 8.33 -11.35
CA GLU A 33 3.17 8.10 -12.18
C GLU A 33 1.90 7.99 -11.34
N LEU A 34 1.99 7.41 -10.17
CA LEU A 34 0.87 7.25 -9.24
C LEU A 34 0.45 8.57 -8.60
N LYS A 35 1.35 9.54 -8.47
CA LYS A 35 1.12 10.82 -7.81
C LYS A 35 0.55 10.66 -6.40
N PRO A 36 1.26 9.99 -5.51
CA PRO A 36 0.73 9.67 -4.19
C PRO A 36 0.70 10.88 -3.26
N GLU A 37 -0.09 10.75 -2.20
CA GLU A 37 -0.09 11.68 -1.08
C GLU A 37 1.26 11.69 -0.38
N THR A 38 1.78 10.49 -0.12
CA THR A 38 3.09 10.27 0.47
C THR A 38 3.56 8.84 0.21
N ALA A 39 4.86 8.63 0.31
CA ALA A 39 5.47 7.33 0.16
C ALA A 39 6.60 7.16 1.18
N TYR A 40 6.71 5.98 1.77
CA TYR A 40 7.78 5.65 2.70
C TYR A 40 8.42 4.34 2.26
N PHE A 41 9.71 4.24 2.48
CA PHE A 41 10.51 3.07 2.12
C PHE A 41 11.22 2.54 3.35
N THR A 42 11.10 1.24 3.58
CA THR A 42 11.69 0.58 4.73
C THR A 42 11.88 -0.89 4.40
N ASP A 43 11.99 -1.73 5.41
CA ASP A 43 12.00 -3.17 5.22
C ASP A 43 10.73 -3.80 5.80
N ASP A 44 10.45 -5.01 5.35
CA ASP A 44 9.49 -5.91 5.98
C ASP A 44 10.16 -7.28 6.02
N HIS A 45 10.49 -7.74 7.22
CA HIS A 45 11.25 -8.98 7.42
C HIS A 45 12.53 -9.02 6.59
N GLY A 46 13.22 -7.88 6.50
CA GLY A 46 14.49 -7.77 5.79
C GLY A 46 14.40 -7.61 4.29
N LYS A 47 13.20 -7.48 3.74
CA LYS A 47 13.00 -7.24 2.31
C LYS A 47 12.66 -5.77 2.06
N ARG A 48 13.20 -5.20 0.98
CA ARG A 48 12.89 -3.83 0.59
C ARG A 48 11.40 -3.67 0.38
N THR A 49 10.79 -2.67 1.02
CA THR A 49 9.34 -2.50 1.01
C THR A 49 8.98 -1.03 0.84
N ALA A 50 7.96 -0.78 0.01
CA ALA A 50 7.38 0.55 -0.16
C ALA A 50 6.00 0.58 0.46
N TYR A 51 5.70 1.65 1.20
CA TYR A 51 4.38 1.95 1.73
C TYR A 51 3.93 3.25 1.07
N ILE A 52 2.88 3.19 0.25
CA ILE A 52 2.45 4.30 -0.58
C ILE A 52 0.99 4.61 -0.30
N PHE A 53 0.70 5.88 0.01
CA PHE A 53 -0.66 6.34 0.31
C PHE A 53 -1.18 7.18 -0.83
N PHE A 54 -2.32 6.81 -1.39
CA PHE A 54 -2.84 7.42 -2.60
C PHE A 54 -4.37 7.33 -2.67
N GLU A 55 -4.95 8.14 -3.55
CA GLU A 55 -6.38 8.10 -3.82
C GLU A 55 -6.67 7.15 -4.97
N MET A 56 -7.71 6.35 -4.80
CA MET A 56 -8.21 5.49 -5.87
C MET A 56 -9.74 5.52 -5.83
N ARG A 57 -10.35 5.76 -6.98
CA ARG A 57 -11.81 5.92 -7.07
C ARG A 57 -12.55 4.64 -7.38
N ASP A 58 -11.89 3.72 -8.07
CA ASP A 58 -12.54 2.55 -8.62
C ASP A 58 -11.62 1.34 -8.51
N ALA A 59 -12.18 0.21 -8.12
CA ALA A 59 -11.42 -1.03 -7.99
C ALA A 59 -10.77 -1.46 -9.32
N SER A 60 -11.35 -1.05 -10.45
CA SER A 60 -10.75 -1.36 -11.76
C SER A 60 -9.39 -0.71 -11.98
N GLN A 61 -9.00 0.24 -11.14
CA GLN A 61 -7.67 0.87 -11.20
C GLN A 61 -6.58 0.01 -10.56
N ILE A 62 -6.96 -1.02 -9.78
CA ILE A 62 -5.99 -1.88 -9.10
C ILE A 62 -4.92 -2.45 -10.04
N PRO A 63 -5.27 -3.03 -11.19
CA PRO A 63 -4.23 -3.61 -12.06
C PRO A 63 -3.20 -2.58 -12.55
N ALA A 64 -3.66 -1.40 -12.95
CA ALA A 64 -2.74 -0.36 -13.42
C ALA A 64 -1.76 0.09 -12.33
N VAL A 65 -2.20 0.07 -11.09
CA VAL A 65 -1.36 0.45 -9.95
C VAL A 65 -0.41 -0.69 -9.54
N ALA A 66 -0.89 -1.92 -9.58
CA ALA A 66 -0.11 -3.08 -9.11
C ALA A 66 0.90 -3.60 -10.14
N GLU A 67 0.53 -3.64 -11.42
CA GLU A 67 1.35 -4.26 -12.47
C GLU A 67 2.79 -3.73 -12.57
N PRO A 68 3.04 -2.43 -12.45
CA PRO A 68 4.43 -1.97 -12.48
C PRO A 68 5.32 -2.64 -11.43
N TRP A 69 4.78 -2.89 -10.24
CA TRP A 69 5.51 -3.55 -9.17
C TRP A 69 5.72 -5.04 -9.46
N PHE A 70 4.71 -5.70 -10.02
CA PHE A 70 4.82 -7.11 -10.41
C PHE A 70 5.88 -7.28 -11.48
N LEU A 71 5.79 -6.48 -12.54
CA LEU A 71 6.65 -6.64 -13.71
C LEU A 71 8.08 -6.21 -13.44
N ALA A 72 8.28 -5.09 -12.74
CA ALA A 72 9.62 -4.59 -12.50
C ALA A 72 10.37 -5.38 -11.43
N PHE A 73 9.68 -5.82 -10.37
CA PHE A 73 10.35 -6.33 -9.18
C PHE A 73 9.81 -7.66 -8.67
N ASN A 74 8.91 -8.30 -9.39
CA ASN A 74 8.26 -9.52 -8.91
C ASN A 74 7.77 -9.34 -7.46
N ALA A 75 7.17 -8.20 -7.19
CA ALA A 75 6.81 -7.79 -5.84
C ALA A 75 5.56 -8.51 -5.33
N HIS A 76 5.50 -8.66 -4.03
CA HIS A 76 4.26 -9.00 -3.34
C HIS A 76 3.53 -7.68 -3.06
N VAL A 77 2.31 -7.53 -3.54
CA VAL A 77 1.56 -6.27 -3.46
C VAL A 77 0.27 -6.47 -2.67
N GLU A 78 0.03 -5.58 -1.72
CA GLU A 78 -1.19 -5.57 -0.92
C GLU A 78 -1.84 -4.20 -1.02
N PHE A 79 -3.17 -4.18 -1.09
CA PHE A 79 -3.96 -2.95 -1.07
C PHE A 79 -4.82 -2.94 0.19
N HIS A 80 -4.75 -1.83 0.93
CA HIS A 80 -5.55 -1.66 2.14
C HIS A 80 -6.26 -0.31 2.09
N PRO A 81 -7.61 -0.28 2.14
CA PRO A 81 -8.29 0.98 2.39
C PRO A 81 -7.91 1.44 3.79
N VAL A 82 -7.64 2.72 3.94
CA VAL A 82 -7.20 3.27 5.22
C VAL A 82 -8.08 4.42 5.66
N MET A 83 -8.21 4.56 6.97
CA MET A 83 -8.97 5.65 7.60
C MET A 83 -8.02 6.62 8.26
N ASN A 84 -8.32 7.91 8.17
CA ASN A 84 -7.69 8.89 9.03
C ASN A 84 -8.52 9.04 10.32
N ALA A 85 -8.11 9.93 11.22
CA ALA A 85 -8.81 10.11 12.48
C ALA A 85 -10.27 10.57 12.30
N LYS A 86 -10.54 11.40 11.29
CA LYS A 86 -11.89 11.85 10.99
C LYS A 86 -12.77 10.70 10.51
N ASP A 87 -12.24 9.84 9.66
CA ASP A 87 -12.97 8.67 9.18
C ASP A 87 -13.31 7.74 10.34
N LEU A 88 -12.36 7.51 11.22
CA LEU A 88 -12.57 6.66 12.39
C LEU A 88 -13.64 7.24 13.30
N ALA A 89 -13.66 8.56 13.49
CA ALA A 89 -14.68 9.22 14.30
C ALA A 89 -16.08 9.00 13.73
N LYS A 90 -16.23 8.98 12.40
CA LYS A 90 -17.51 8.71 11.75
C LYS A 90 -18.02 7.29 12.02
N ALA A 91 -17.12 6.37 12.34
CA ALA A 91 -17.46 4.97 12.60
C ALA A 91 -17.97 4.74 14.03
N GLY A 92 -17.93 5.76 14.90
CA GLY A 92 -18.25 5.61 16.31
C GLY A 92 -19.63 5.02 16.59
N SER A 93 -20.66 5.46 15.88
CA SER A 93 -22.01 4.95 16.07
C SER A 93 -22.14 3.48 15.71
N GLY A 94 -21.43 3.04 14.66
CA GLY A 94 -21.40 1.63 14.27
C GLY A 94 -20.70 0.77 15.31
N ILE A 95 -19.63 1.29 15.89
CA ILE A 95 -18.89 0.60 16.94
C ILE A 95 -19.78 0.44 18.17
N GLU A 96 -20.48 1.51 18.58
CA GLU A 96 -21.41 1.46 19.70
C GLU A 96 -22.53 0.46 19.48
N HIS A 97 -23.10 0.46 18.27
CA HIS A 97 -24.15 -0.48 17.92
C HIS A 97 -23.66 -1.93 18.04
N ALA A 98 -22.49 -2.21 17.53
CA ALA A 98 -21.88 -3.54 17.61
C ALA A 98 -21.61 -3.95 19.07
N ALA A 99 -21.12 -3.02 19.87
CA ALA A 99 -20.85 -3.28 21.29
C ALA A 99 -22.12 -3.65 22.03
N ARG A 100 -23.24 -2.93 21.78
CA ARG A 100 -24.51 -3.23 22.43
C ARG A 100 -25.08 -4.59 22.01
N LYS A 101 -24.91 -4.95 20.74
CA LYS A 101 -25.50 -6.16 20.19
C LYS A 101 -24.66 -7.41 20.44
N TYR A 102 -23.34 -7.29 20.40
CA TYR A 102 -22.44 -8.44 20.44
C TYR A 102 -21.55 -8.52 21.66
N SER A 103 -21.73 -7.64 22.64
CA SER A 103 -20.98 -7.74 23.88
C SER A 103 -21.38 -9.01 24.61
N LEU A 104 -20.38 -9.80 25.01
CA LEU A 104 -20.58 -11.04 25.76
C LEU A 104 -20.54 -10.82 27.27
N VAL A 105 -20.32 -9.59 27.68
CA VAL A 105 -20.32 -9.25 29.10
C VAL A 105 -21.77 -9.16 29.55
N ALA A 106 -22.13 -10.06 30.42
CA ALA A 106 -23.47 -10.08 30.98
C ALA A 106 -23.69 -8.88 31.89
#